data_28bdd5ee224383187ee9f329a67dc309
#
_entry.id   28bdd5ee224383187ee9f329a67dc309
#
_cell.length_a   1.000
_cell.length_b   1.000
_cell.length_c   1.000
_cell.angle_alpha   90.00
_cell.angle_beta   90.00
_cell.angle_gamma   90.00
#
_symmetry.space_group_name_H-M   'P 1'
#
loop_
_entity.id
_entity.type
_entity.pdbx_description
1 polymer ?
#
loop_
_entity_poly.entity_id
_entity_poly.type
_entity_poly.pdbx_seq_one_letter_code
_entity_poly.pdbx_strand_id
1 'polypeptide(L)'
;MYLYETHAHTAPLSACAKAGVRESLEYYKSAGYAGVFLTDHFIDGNIKKELRELSYGEKIEAYFRVYEEARQIAEEIGIAVFSGIEMGYQGTDFLVYGIGKEWCLAHADMDKMEKSELLPLLMADGALVIQAHPFREARYIDHIRLFPRCVHGVEIFNAGIGELANAMGAQYCQNYGLIPFAGSDNHTAGKRAVFGGMATERPIESVEDFISMVKSGEAKPFVRDESGVRLI
;
A
#
# COMPACT_ATOMS: atom_id res chain seq x y z
N MET A 1 -12.44 17.32 4.62
CA MET A 1 -11.41 16.49 3.94
C MET A 1 -10.86 15.49 4.95
N TYR A 2 -10.82 14.22 4.58
CA TYR A 2 -10.31 13.10 5.38
C TYR A 2 -9.05 12.58 4.73
N LEU A 3 -7.99 12.37 5.52
CA LEU A 3 -6.68 11.92 5.03
C LEU A 3 -6.49 10.45 5.36
N TYR A 4 -6.04 9.67 4.39
CA TYR A 4 -5.77 8.24 4.54
C TYR A 4 -4.34 7.92 4.13
N GLU A 5 -3.61 7.24 5.02
CA GLU A 5 -2.36 6.60 4.65
C GLU A 5 -2.68 5.35 3.82
N THR A 6 -2.03 5.21 2.71
CA THR A 6 -2.32 4.14 1.75
C THR A 6 -1.14 3.20 1.52
N HIS A 7 0.03 3.51 2.09
CA HIS A 7 1.23 2.69 1.98
C HIS A 7 1.99 2.68 3.31
N ALA A 8 1.71 1.70 4.16
CA ALA A 8 2.29 1.59 5.50
C ALA A 8 2.65 0.15 5.86
N HIS A 9 3.77 0.01 6.58
CA HIS A 9 4.33 -1.27 7.02
C HIS A 9 4.38 -1.40 8.52
N THR A 10 4.16 -2.62 9.03
CA THR A 10 4.20 -2.95 10.45
C THR A 10 5.19 -4.07 10.76
N ALA A 11 5.78 -4.02 11.96
CA ALA A 11 6.83 -4.94 12.37
C ALA A 11 6.42 -6.43 12.47
N PRO A 12 5.16 -6.81 12.74
CA PRO A 12 4.78 -8.23 12.75
C PRO A 12 4.97 -8.95 11.41
N LEU A 13 4.84 -8.26 10.28
CA LEU A 13 4.89 -8.85 8.94
C LEU A 13 6.12 -8.43 8.16
N SER A 14 6.34 -7.11 8.01
CA SER A 14 7.41 -6.57 7.19
C SER A 14 8.75 -6.58 7.92
N ALA A 15 9.78 -7.19 7.31
CA ALA A 15 11.10 -7.30 7.93
C ALA A 15 11.83 -5.95 8.08
N CYS A 16 11.51 -4.98 7.24
CA CYS A 16 12.05 -3.62 7.25
C CYS A 16 11.31 -2.70 8.25
N ALA A 17 10.10 -3.04 8.68
CA ALA A 17 9.34 -2.23 9.62
C ALA A 17 9.86 -2.37 11.06
N LYS A 18 9.81 -1.28 11.81
CA LYS A 18 10.25 -1.19 13.21
C LYS A 18 9.10 -0.97 14.18
N ALA A 19 8.07 -0.25 13.77
CA ALA A 19 6.90 0.04 14.59
C ALA A 19 5.91 -1.13 14.61
N GLY A 20 5.37 -1.44 15.77
CA GLY A 20 4.24 -2.36 15.92
C GLY A 20 2.93 -1.75 15.42
N VAL A 21 1.89 -2.57 15.32
CA VAL A 21 0.58 -2.13 14.82
C VAL A 21 0.03 -0.98 15.66
N ARG A 22 -0.06 -1.12 16.99
CA ARG A 22 -0.59 -0.08 17.88
C ARG A 22 0.18 1.23 17.75
N GLU A 23 1.51 1.16 17.81
CA GLU A 23 2.38 2.32 17.71
C GLU A 23 2.18 3.05 16.37
N SER A 24 2.04 2.31 15.27
CA SER A 24 1.77 2.88 13.94
C SER A 24 0.41 3.57 13.89
N LEU A 25 -0.66 2.94 14.38
CA LEU A 25 -2.01 3.52 14.36
C LEU A 25 -2.11 4.77 15.26
N GLU A 26 -1.53 4.75 16.47
CA GLU A 26 -1.46 5.92 17.37
C GLU A 26 -0.71 7.07 16.71
N TYR A 27 0.39 6.76 16.01
CA TYR A 27 1.15 7.75 15.28
C TYR A 27 0.32 8.42 14.18
N TYR A 28 -0.34 7.64 13.30
CA TYR A 28 -1.16 8.20 12.22
C TYR A 28 -2.35 9.00 12.74
N LYS A 29 -3.00 8.53 13.81
CA LYS A 29 -4.06 9.31 14.45
C LYS A 29 -3.53 10.64 14.97
N SER A 30 -2.39 10.64 15.68
CA SER A 30 -1.75 11.88 16.18
C SER A 30 -1.34 12.81 15.06
N ALA A 31 -1.00 12.26 13.89
CA ALA A 31 -0.69 13.00 12.67
C ALA A 31 -1.95 13.51 11.93
N GLY A 32 -3.16 13.22 12.43
CA GLY A 32 -4.42 13.73 11.88
C GLY A 32 -4.97 12.93 10.71
N TYR A 33 -4.55 11.67 10.53
CA TYR A 33 -5.16 10.77 9.56
C TYR A 33 -6.50 10.24 10.06
N ALA A 34 -7.46 10.11 9.16
CA ALA A 34 -8.76 9.48 9.42
C ALA A 34 -8.67 7.95 9.40
N GLY A 35 -7.74 7.42 8.63
CA GLY A 35 -7.51 5.98 8.54
C GLY A 35 -6.20 5.60 7.89
N VAL A 36 -5.90 4.30 7.96
CA VAL A 36 -4.65 3.70 7.47
C VAL A 36 -4.98 2.41 6.71
N PHE A 37 -4.42 2.26 5.53
CA PHE A 37 -4.32 0.98 4.84
C PHE A 37 -3.00 0.32 5.25
N LEU A 38 -3.06 -0.81 5.93
CA LEU A 38 -1.89 -1.63 6.21
C LEU A 38 -1.58 -2.42 4.95
N THR A 39 -0.43 -2.14 4.37
CA THR A 39 0.07 -2.73 3.12
C THR A 39 1.41 -3.41 3.36
N ASP A 40 1.47 -4.22 4.40
CA ASP A 40 2.68 -4.97 4.71
C ASP A 40 3.15 -5.79 3.50
N HIS A 41 4.45 -6.05 3.43
CA HIS A 41 5.01 -6.93 2.42
C HIS A 41 4.32 -8.29 2.46
N PHE A 42 3.90 -8.74 1.29
CA PHE A 42 3.19 -10.00 1.12
C PHE A 42 4.20 -11.17 0.94
N ILE A 43 3.70 -12.37 0.81
CA ILE A 43 4.44 -13.64 0.85
C ILE A 43 5.69 -13.72 -0.02
N ASP A 44 5.75 -12.96 -1.11
CA ASP A 44 6.87 -12.88 -2.06
C ASP A 44 7.79 -11.65 -1.83
N GLY A 45 7.45 -10.83 -0.83
CA GLY A 45 8.16 -9.60 -0.51
C GLY A 45 9.16 -9.75 0.66
N ASN A 46 9.52 -8.61 1.26
CA ASN A 46 10.44 -8.52 2.39
C ASN A 46 9.75 -8.83 3.73
N ILE A 47 9.21 -10.04 3.87
CA ILE A 47 8.56 -10.53 5.09
C ILE A 47 9.58 -10.97 6.14
N LYS A 48 9.14 -11.06 7.41
CA LYS A 48 9.93 -11.59 8.52
C LYS A 48 10.47 -12.98 8.22
N LYS A 49 11.68 -13.26 8.70
CA LYS A 49 12.37 -14.54 8.46
C LYS A 49 11.52 -15.73 8.94
N GLU A 50 10.89 -15.60 10.10
CA GLU A 50 10.06 -16.63 10.71
C GLU A 50 8.86 -17.01 9.83
N LEU A 51 8.32 -16.04 9.10
CA LEU A 51 7.20 -16.27 8.18
C LEU A 51 7.63 -16.99 6.89
N ARG A 52 8.90 -16.86 6.49
CA ARG A 52 9.39 -17.48 5.25
C ARG A 52 9.38 -18.99 5.28
N GLU A 53 9.54 -19.57 6.48
CA GLU A 53 9.58 -21.01 6.71
C GLU A 53 8.19 -21.66 6.74
N LEU A 54 7.12 -20.86 6.83
CA LEU A 54 5.74 -21.32 6.85
C LEU A 54 5.28 -21.80 5.46
N SER A 55 4.33 -22.72 5.44
CA SER A 55 3.60 -23.08 4.23
C SER A 55 2.81 -21.88 3.69
N TYR A 56 2.40 -21.94 2.43
CA TYR A 56 1.61 -20.86 1.81
C TYR A 56 0.38 -20.50 2.66
N GLY A 57 -0.43 -21.49 3.03
CA GLY A 57 -1.64 -21.26 3.83
C GLY A 57 -1.35 -20.64 5.20
N GLU A 58 -0.30 -21.10 5.87
CA GLU A 58 0.12 -20.53 7.16
C GLU A 58 0.59 -19.08 7.03
N LYS A 59 1.26 -18.72 5.93
CA LYS A 59 1.62 -17.32 5.63
C LYS A 59 0.38 -16.44 5.47
N ILE A 60 -0.61 -16.91 4.72
CA ILE A 60 -1.88 -16.20 4.53
C ILE A 60 -2.60 -16.02 5.87
N GLU A 61 -2.71 -17.09 6.67
CA GLU A 61 -3.32 -17.01 8.01
C GLU A 61 -2.59 -16.01 8.93
N ALA A 62 -1.26 -16.02 8.91
CA ALA A 62 -0.46 -15.10 9.71
C ALA A 62 -0.63 -13.65 9.26
N TYR A 63 -0.69 -13.41 7.95
CA TYR A 63 -0.88 -12.08 7.37
C TYR A 63 -2.21 -11.47 7.81
N PHE A 64 -3.30 -12.15 7.55
CA PHE A 64 -4.63 -11.62 7.84
C PHE A 64 -4.95 -11.56 9.33
N ARG A 65 -4.35 -12.41 10.16
CA ARG A 65 -4.46 -12.31 11.63
C ARG A 65 -3.92 -10.98 12.16
N VAL A 66 -2.80 -10.49 11.63
CA VAL A 66 -2.27 -9.16 12.02
C VAL A 66 -3.25 -8.04 11.69
N TYR A 67 -3.93 -8.14 10.56
CA TYR A 67 -4.97 -7.18 10.19
C TYR A 67 -6.20 -7.29 11.12
N GLU A 68 -6.63 -8.48 11.50
CA GLU A 68 -7.72 -8.67 12.46
C GLU A 68 -7.38 -8.08 13.83
N GLU A 69 -6.16 -8.28 14.31
CA GLU A 69 -5.65 -7.63 15.52
C GLU A 69 -5.60 -6.11 15.38
N ALA A 70 -5.18 -5.61 14.22
CA ALA A 70 -5.16 -4.18 13.92
C ALA A 70 -6.54 -3.54 13.99
N ARG A 71 -7.59 -4.23 13.53
CA ARG A 71 -8.98 -3.74 13.64
C ARG A 71 -9.41 -3.53 15.09
N GLN A 72 -9.12 -4.48 15.97
CA GLN A 72 -9.44 -4.37 17.40
C GLN A 72 -8.72 -3.16 18.05
N ILE A 73 -7.43 -3.01 17.75
CA ILE A 73 -6.63 -1.89 18.22
C ILE A 73 -7.17 -0.56 17.66
N ALA A 74 -7.55 -0.52 16.40
CA ALA A 74 -8.07 0.67 15.72
C ALA A 74 -9.39 1.15 16.34
N GLU A 75 -10.28 0.21 16.73
CA GLU A 75 -11.52 0.52 17.47
C GLU A 75 -11.23 1.20 18.82
N GLU A 76 -10.25 0.69 19.58
CA GLU A 76 -9.83 1.30 20.85
C GLU A 76 -9.25 2.70 20.68
N ILE A 77 -8.43 2.89 19.64
CA ILE A 77 -7.75 4.16 19.35
C ILE A 77 -8.74 5.16 18.73
N GLY A 78 -9.76 4.70 18.00
CA GLY A 78 -10.71 5.51 17.23
C GLY A 78 -10.11 6.06 15.95
N ILE A 79 -9.46 5.20 15.14
CA ILE A 79 -8.97 5.45 13.79
C ILE A 79 -9.49 4.33 12.87
N ALA A 80 -9.77 4.62 11.61
CA ALA A 80 -10.12 3.56 10.67
C ALA A 80 -8.88 2.77 10.24
N VAL A 81 -9.01 1.44 10.09
CA VAL A 81 -7.96 0.60 9.50
C VAL A 81 -8.54 -0.29 8.41
N PHE A 82 -7.82 -0.41 7.32
CA PHE A 82 -8.20 -1.19 6.14
C PHE A 82 -7.05 -2.12 5.73
N SER A 83 -7.39 -3.23 5.09
CA SER A 83 -6.41 -4.15 4.53
C SER A 83 -5.98 -3.74 3.12
N GLY A 84 -4.72 -3.88 2.88
CA GLY A 84 -4.09 -3.93 1.57
C GLY A 84 -2.88 -4.85 1.66
N ILE A 85 -2.20 -5.07 0.57
CA ILE A 85 -0.95 -5.83 0.53
C ILE A 85 0.06 -5.10 -0.35
N GLU A 86 1.35 -5.20 -0.03
CA GLU A 86 2.41 -4.86 -0.96
C GLU A 86 3.06 -6.13 -1.50
N MET A 87 2.88 -6.36 -2.79
CA MET A 87 3.35 -7.54 -3.50
C MET A 87 4.64 -7.22 -4.26
N GLY A 88 5.74 -7.94 -3.95
CA GLY A 88 7.03 -7.76 -4.59
C GLY A 88 7.21 -8.55 -5.89
N TYR A 89 8.02 -8.02 -6.80
CA TYR A 89 8.45 -8.72 -8.01
C TYR A 89 9.78 -8.13 -8.52
N GLN A 90 10.88 -8.84 -8.30
CA GLN A 90 12.19 -8.49 -8.86
C GLN A 90 12.58 -7.00 -8.66
N GLY A 91 12.36 -6.47 -7.46
CA GLY A 91 12.64 -5.08 -7.12
C GLY A 91 11.57 -4.06 -7.54
N THR A 92 10.44 -4.52 -8.04
CA THR A 92 9.24 -3.72 -8.31
C THR A 92 8.14 -4.17 -7.36
N ASP A 93 7.34 -3.23 -6.86
CA ASP A 93 6.31 -3.52 -5.87
C ASP A 93 4.94 -3.01 -6.35
N PHE A 94 3.88 -3.67 -5.88
CA PHE A 94 2.49 -3.35 -6.23
C PHE A 94 1.64 -3.30 -4.97
N LEU A 95 0.90 -2.22 -4.79
CA LEU A 95 -0.13 -2.13 -3.77
C LEU A 95 -1.42 -2.72 -4.34
N VAL A 96 -2.00 -3.65 -3.61
CA VAL A 96 -3.23 -4.33 -4.00
C VAL A 96 -4.25 -4.19 -2.88
N TYR A 97 -5.43 -3.70 -3.22
CA TYR A 97 -6.55 -3.51 -2.31
C TYR A 97 -7.76 -4.28 -2.81
N GLY A 98 -8.56 -4.84 -1.90
CA GLY A 98 -9.81 -5.51 -2.23
C GLY A 98 -9.68 -7.02 -2.46
N ILE A 99 -8.52 -7.63 -2.11
CA ILE A 99 -8.44 -9.08 -1.98
C ILE A 99 -8.36 -9.46 -0.50
N GLY A 100 -9.07 -10.51 -0.12
CA GLY A 100 -9.11 -11.02 1.23
C GLY A 100 -8.42 -12.39 1.35
N LYS A 101 -8.44 -12.91 2.58
CA LYS A 101 -7.87 -14.19 2.96
C LYS A 101 -8.39 -15.35 2.11
N GLU A 102 -9.72 -15.41 1.91
CA GLU A 102 -10.38 -16.47 1.14
C GLU A 102 -9.91 -16.49 -0.31
N TRP A 103 -9.78 -15.31 -0.93
CA TRP A 103 -9.25 -15.20 -2.28
C TRP A 103 -7.82 -15.73 -2.35
N CYS A 104 -6.96 -15.32 -1.44
CA CYS A 104 -5.57 -15.79 -1.38
C CYS A 104 -5.47 -17.31 -1.18
N LEU A 105 -6.29 -17.88 -0.31
CA LEU A 105 -6.31 -19.34 -0.08
C LEU A 105 -6.83 -20.12 -1.29
N ALA A 106 -7.77 -19.55 -2.05
CA ALA A 106 -8.28 -20.16 -3.29
C ALA A 106 -7.27 -20.10 -4.45
N HIS A 107 -6.29 -19.19 -4.39
CA HIS A 107 -5.26 -18.98 -5.43
C HIS A 107 -3.86 -19.31 -4.90
N ALA A 108 -3.69 -20.54 -4.38
CA ALA A 108 -2.44 -20.96 -3.73
C ALA A 108 -1.22 -21.06 -4.66
N ASP A 109 -1.39 -20.85 -5.95
CA ASP A 109 -0.34 -20.80 -6.97
C ASP A 109 0.04 -19.36 -7.39
N MET A 110 -0.59 -18.35 -6.80
CA MET A 110 -0.37 -16.94 -7.17
C MET A 110 1.09 -16.49 -7.01
N ASP A 111 1.83 -17.10 -6.07
CA ASP A 111 3.25 -16.84 -5.84
C ASP A 111 4.15 -17.33 -7.00
N LYS A 112 3.64 -18.23 -7.85
CA LYS A 112 4.33 -18.80 -9.01
C LYS A 112 3.92 -18.15 -10.33
N MET A 113 2.84 -17.37 -10.31
CA MET A 113 2.35 -16.70 -11.52
C MET A 113 3.26 -15.53 -11.91
N GLU A 114 3.47 -15.37 -13.21
CA GLU A 114 4.08 -14.15 -13.75
C GLU A 114 3.18 -12.94 -13.44
N LYS A 115 3.78 -11.80 -13.10
CA LYS A 115 2.98 -10.61 -12.75
C LYS A 115 2.14 -10.09 -13.92
N SER A 116 2.55 -10.34 -15.15
CA SER A 116 1.74 -10.05 -16.35
C SER A 116 0.45 -10.88 -16.46
N GLU A 117 0.33 -11.97 -15.70
CA GLU A 117 -0.86 -12.81 -15.61
C GLU A 117 -1.62 -12.52 -14.31
N LEU A 118 -0.91 -12.48 -13.19
CA LEU A 118 -1.51 -12.27 -11.86
C LEU A 118 -2.18 -10.90 -11.71
N LEU A 119 -1.51 -9.80 -12.14
CA LEU A 119 -2.08 -8.47 -11.96
C LEU A 119 -3.40 -8.27 -12.72
N PRO A 120 -3.53 -8.68 -14.01
CA PRO A 120 -4.83 -8.68 -14.69
C PRO A 120 -5.89 -9.55 -14.03
N LEU A 121 -5.53 -10.71 -13.46
CA LEU A 121 -6.45 -11.57 -12.71
C LEU A 121 -6.99 -10.84 -11.47
N LEU A 122 -6.11 -10.24 -10.66
CA LEU A 122 -6.50 -9.43 -9.51
C LEU A 122 -7.46 -8.29 -9.90
N MET A 123 -7.17 -7.61 -11.02
CA MET A 123 -8.03 -6.53 -11.53
C MET A 123 -9.39 -7.04 -11.98
N ALA A 124 -9.45 -8.21 -12.62
CA ALA A 124 -10.70 -8.85 -13.07
C ALA A 124 -11.58 -9.28 -11.88
N ASP A 125 -10.95 -9.70 -10.79
CA ASP A 125 -11.62 -10.08 -9.54
C ASP A 125 -11.96 -8.87 -8.63
N GLY A 126 -11.82 -7.65 -9.15
CA GLY A 126 -12.29 -6.42 -8.52
C GLY A 126 -11.23 -5.65 -7.71
N ALA A 127 -10.04 -6.18 -7.54
CA ALA A 127 -8.98 -5.49 -6.82
C ALA A 127 -8.57 -4.17 -7.49
N LEU A 128 -8.12 -3.23 -6.69
CA LEU A 128 -7.38 -2.05 -7.14
C LEU A 128 -5.88 -2.37 -7.09
N VAL A 129 -5.21 -2.28 -8.23
CA VAL A 129 -3.77 -2.55 -8.36
C VAL A 129 -3.06 -1.25 -8.71
N ILE A 130 -2.09 -0.86 -7.88
CA ILE A 130 -1.28 0.35 -8.02
C ILE A 130 0.20 -0.06 -8.06
N GLN A 131 0.95 0.39 -9.06
CA GLN A 131 2.39 0.20 -9.05
C GLN A 131 3.02 1.17 -8.04
N ALA A 132 3.64 0.62 -7.00
CA ALA A 132 4.30 1.39 -5.95
C ALA A 132 5.64 1.94 -6.46
N HIS A 133 6.00 3.15 -6.04
CA HIS A 133 7.29 3.83 -6.24
C HIS A 133 8.08 3.34 -7.48
N PRO A 134 7.55 3.47 -8.72
CA PRO A 134 8.00 2.77 -9.92
C PRO A 134 9.45 3.06 -10.34
N PHE A 135 10.01 4.18 -9.87
CA PHE A 135 11.39 4.61 -10.17
C PHE A 135 12.29 4.61 -8.94
N ARG A 136 11.93 3.82 -7.92
CA ARG A 136 12.80 3.59 -6.77
C ARG A 136 14.11 2.96 -7.23
N GLU A 137 15.22 3.51 -6.78
CA GLU A 137 16.56 2.96 -6.98
C GLU A 137 17.11 2.41 -5.67
N ALA A 138 17.64 1.20 -5.72
CA ALA A 138 18.34 0.55 -4.62
C ALA A 138 19.39 -0.42 -5.18
N ARG A 139 20.39 -0.76 -4.37
CA ARG A 139 21.50 -1.64 -4.83
C ARG A 139 21.07 -3.03 -5.30
N TYR A 140 19.89 -3.49 -4.87
CA TYR A 140 19.33 -4.79 -5.24
C TYR A 140 18.39 -4.72 -6.44
N ILE A 141 18.11 -3.52 -6.97
CA ILE A 141 17.29 -3.31 -8.16
C ILE A 141 18.23 -3.22 -9.36
N ASP A 142 18.19 -4.21 -10.21
CA ASP A 142 19.06 -4.31 -11.39
C ASP A 142 18.56 -3.48 -12.58
N HIS A 143 17.23 -3.31 -12.69
CA HIS A 143 16.60 -2.44 -13.69
C HIS A 143 15.17 -2.09 -13.31
N ILE A 144 14.70 -0.96 -13.79
CA ILE A 144 13.33 -0.48 -13.59
C ILE A 144 12.37 -1.26 -14.49
N ARG A 145 11.27 -1.74 -13.89
CA ARG A 145 10.20 -2.48 -14.58
C ARG A 145 8.90 -1.70 -14.48
N LEU A 146 8.26 -1.44 -15.61
CA LEU A 146 7.01 -0.70 -15.69
C LEU A 146 5.89 -1.60 -16.25
N PHE A 147 4.71 -1.53 -15.65
CA PHE A 147 3.56 -2.37 -15.96
C PHE A 147 2.31 -1.57 -16.34
N PRO A 148 2.38 -0.62 -17.32
CA PRO A 148 1.29 0.33 -17.58
C PRO A 148 -0.01 -0.31 -18.08
N ARG A 149 0.01 -1.57 -18.47
CA ARG A 149 -1.16 -2.31 -18.98
C ARG A 149 -1.71 -3.32 -17.99
N CYS A 150 -1.06 -3.47 -16.82
CA CYS A 150 -1.39 -4.46 -15.81
C CYS A 150 -1.71 -3.82 -14.46
N VAL A 151 -1.85 -2.49 -14.41
CA VAL A 151 -2.20 -1.73 -13.20
C VAL A 151 -3.26 -0.68 -13.49
N HIS A 152 -4.04 -0.30 -12.49
CA HIS A 152 -4.98 0.81 -12.58
C HIS A 152 -4.28 2.17 -12.44
N GLY A 153 -3.28 2.22 -11.57
CA GLY A 153 -2.62 3.47 -11.21
C GLY A 153 -1.17 3.28 -10.77
N VAL A 154 -0.56 4.37 -10.37
CA VAL A 154 0.84 4.40 -9.97
C VAL A 154 1.05 5.46 -8.87
N GLU A 155 1.93 5.18 -7.92
CA GLU A 155 2.39 6.21 -6.99
C GLU A 155 3.16 7.29 -7.75
N ILE A 156 2.55 8.49 -7.81
CA ILE A 156 3.19 9.71 -8.30
C ILE A 156 3.94 10.43 -7.18
N PHE A 157 3.65 10.06 -5.94
CA PHE A 157 4.34 10.51 -4.76
C PHE A 157 4.43 9.37 -3.74
N ASN A 158 5.66 9.11 -3.30
CA ASN A 158 5.96 8.23 -2.18
C ASN A 158 6.96 8.98 -1.28
N ALA A 159 6.62 9.14 0.00
CA ALA A 159 7.46 9.91 0.93
C ALA A 159 8.77 9.19 1.31
N GLY A 160 8.92 7.92 0.95
CA GLY A 160 10.11 7.10 1.18
C GLY A 160 11.19 7.23 0.10
N ILE A 161 10.90 7.91 -1.03
CA ILE A 161 11.82 8.06 -2.17
C ILE A 161 12.13 9.52 -2.49
N GLY A 162 13.15 9.75 -3.34
CA GLY A 162 13.59 11.09 -3.70
C GLY A 162 12.67 11.81 -4.72
N GLU A 163 12.80 13.13 -4.79
CA GLU A 163 11.99 13.98 -5.67
C GLU A 163 12.08 13.58 -7.15
N LEU A 164 13.26 13.23 -7.64
CA LEU A 164 13.44 12.83 -9.03
C LEU A 164 12.63 11.57 -9.36
N ALA A 165 12.66 10.56 -8.49
CA ALA A 165 11.91 9.33 -8.68
C ALA A 165 10.39 9.58 -8.65
N ASN A 166 9.90 10.46 -7.76
CA ASN A 166 8.51 10.91 -7.73
C ASN A 166 8.13 11.66 -9.02
N ALA A 167 8.98 12.58 -9.50
CA ALA A 167 8.73 13.31 -10.75
C ALA A 167 8.65 12.36 -11.96
N MET A 168 9.51 11.35 -12.03
CA MET A 168 9.47 10.32 -13.08
C MET A 168 8.18 9.47 -12.95
N GLY A 169 7.74 9.14 -11.74
CA GLY A 169 6.46 8.46 -11.48
C GLY A 169 5.26 9.27 -11.98
N ALA A 170 5.24 10.57 -11.71
CA ALA A 170 4.20 11.48 -12.19
C ALA A 170 4.18 11.58 -13.73
N GLN A 171 5.35 11.66 -14.36
CA GLN A 171 5.44 11.68 -15.83
C GLN A 171 4.98 10.34 -16.45
N TYR A 172 5.33 9.22 -15.81
CA TYR A 172 4.87 7.88 -16.22
C TYR A 172 3.34 7.77 -16.12
N CYS A 173 2.77 8.23 -14.99
CA CYS A 173 1.33 8.29 -14.79
C CYS A 173 0.63 9.04 -15.93
N GLN A 174 1.09 10.24 -16.23
CA GLN A 174 0.54 11.10 -17.27
C GLN A 174 0.65 10.47 -18.67
N ASN A 175 1.81 9.90 -19.01
CA ASN A 175 2.06 9.34 -20.35
C ASN A 175 1.18 8.14 -20.68
N TYR A 176 0.75 7.39 -19.68
CA TYR A 176 -0.06 6.19 -19.85
C TYR A 176 -1.52 6.35 -19.40
N GLY A 177 -1.91 7.53 -18.92
CA GLY A 177 -3.28 7.78 -18.45
C GLY A 177 -3.66 6.94 -17.24
N LEU A 178 -2.69 6.68 -16.34
CA LEU A 178 -2.90 5.90 -15.12
C LEU A 178 -3.55 6.74 -14.03
N ILE A 179 -4.17 6.10 -13.04
CA ILE A 179 -4.71 6.79 -11.87
C ILE A 179 -3.54 7.27 -11.00
N PRO A 180 -3.47 8.57 -10.66
CA PRO A 180 -2.44 9.07 -9.75
C PRO A 180 -2.73 8.62 -8.31
N PHE A 181 -1.70 8.15 -7.62
CA PHE A 181 -1.78 7.64 -6.28
C PHE A 181 -0.62 8.17 -5.43
N ALA A 182 -0.76 8.19 -4.11
CA ALA A 182 0.30 8.60 -3.21
C ALA A 182 0.27 7.81 -1.91
N GLY A 183 1.44 7.61 -1.29
CA GLY A 183 1.61 6.97 0.00
C GLY A 183 2.86 7.44 0.73
N SER A 184 3.02 7.08 2.00
CA SER A 184 4.22 7.43 2.76
C SER A 184 5.30 6.37 2.75
N ASP A 185 4.95 5.11 2.52
CA ASP A 185 5.87 3.96 2.62
C ASP A 185 6.60 3.97 3.98
N ASN A 186 5.79 4.13 5.03
CA ASN A 186 6.32 4.35 6.36
C ASN A 186 6.54 3.02 7.09
N HIS A 187 7.75 2.87 7.64
CA HIS A 187 8.22 1.70 8.36
C HIS A 187 8.42 1.96 9.86
N THR A 188 8.13 3.17 10.31
CA THR A 188 8.37 3.61 11.69
C THR A 188 7.24 4.51 12.16
N ALA A 189 6.96 4.52 13.46
CA ALA A 189 6.06 5.49 14.09
C ALA A 189 6.78 6.79 14.48
N GLY A 190 7.85 7.14 13.79
CA GLY A 190 8.62 8.36 14.04
C GLY A 190 8.09 9.56 13.24
N LYS A 191 8.43 10.75 13.68
CA LYS A 191 8.13 11.97 12.93
C LYS A 191 8.78 11.92 11.55
N ARG A 192 7.98 12.16 10.53
CA ARG A 192 8.45 12.45 9.17
C ARG A 192 8.25 13.93 8.87
N ALA A 193 9.11 14.50 8.05
CA ALA A 193 8.94 15.86 7.55
C ALA A 193 7.84 15.94 6.48
N VAL A 194 7.67 14.85 5.72
CA VAL A 194 6.73 14.78 4.60
C VAL A 194 5.95 13.46 4.66
N PHE A 195 4.67 13.56 4.34
CA PHE A 195 3.72 12.44 4.25
C PHE A 195 3.04 12.43 2.89
N GLY A 196 2.55 11.26 2.49
CA GLY A 196 1.67 11.07 1.34
C GLY A 196 0.41 10.30 1.74
N GLY A 197 -0.51 10.19 0.80
CA GLY A 197 -1.73 9.41 0.95
C GLY A 197 -2.83 9.86 0.00
N MET A 198 -4.04 9.35 0.25
CA MET A 198 -5.23 9.74 -0.49
C MET A 198 -6.17 10.54 0.41
N ALA A 199 -6.72 11.62 -0.12
CA ALA A 199 -7.68 12.51 0.55
C ALA A 199 -9.08 12.36 -0.05
N THR A 200 -10.11 12.38 0.80
CA THR A 200 -11.52 12.28 0.41
C THR A 200 -12.36 13.37 1.07
N GLU A 201 -13.49 13.70 0.49
CA GLU A 201 -14.42 14.69 1.09
C GLU A 201 -15.37 14.04 2.12
N ARG A 202 -15.58 12.72 2.07
CA ARG A 202 -16.34 11.93 3.03
C ARG A 202 -15.50 10.79 3.60
N PRO A 203 -15.88 10.22 4.74
CA PRO A 203 -15.18 9.03 5.26
C PRO A 203 -15.26 7.86 4.28
N ILE A 204 -14.19 7.04 4.26
CA ILE A 204 -14.17 5.74 3.60
C ILE A 204 -14.87 4.74 4.52
N GLU A 205 -15.85 4.00 4.00
CA GLU A 205 -16.66 3.04 4.76
C GLU A 205 -16.13 1.61 4.67
N SER A 206 -15.52 1.27 3.53
CA SER A 206 -14.92 -0.06 3.28
C SER A 206 -13.80 0.01 2.24
N VAL A 207 -13.10 -1.11 2.01
CA VAL A 207 -12.09 -1.20 0.95
C VAL A 207 -12.72 -1.07 -0.42
N GLU A 208 -13.92 -1.61 -0.63
CA GLU A 208 -14.68 -1.51 -1.89
C GLU A 208 -15.12 -0.06 -2.16
N ASP A 209 -15.54 0.66 -1.11
CA ASP A 209 -15.84 2.08 -1.20
C ASP A 209 -14.61 2.88 -1.60
N PHE A 210 -13.47 2.61 -0.97
CA PHE A 210 -12.18 3.22 -1.36
C PHE A 210 -11.82 2.96 -2.83
N ILE A 211 -11.94 1.71 -3.27
CA ILE A 211 -11.67 1.33 -4.67
C ILE A 211 -12.56 2.13 -5.62
N SER A 212 -13.84 2.26 -5.29
CA SER A 212 -14.78 3.07 -6.06
C SER A 212 -14.39 4.54 -6.11
N MET A 213 -14.04 5.13 -4.95
CA MET A 213 -13.61 6.53 -4.85
C MET A 213 -12.33 6.82 -5.62
N VAL A 214 -11.38 5.89 -5.62
CA VAL A 214 -10.13 6.01 -6.40
C VAL A 214 -10.44 5.94 -7.90
N LYS A 215 -11.24 4.97 -8.33
CA LYS A 215 -11.60 4.78 -9.75
C LYS A 215 -12.48 5.92 -10.30
N SER A 216 -13.31 6.55 -9.48
CA SER A 216 -14.13 7.71 -9.85
C SER A 216 -13.38 9.06 -9.78
N GLY A 217 -12.20 9.09 -9.14
CA GLY A 217 -11.45 10.32 -8.89
C GLY A 217 -11.97 11.16 -7.71
N GLU A 218 -12.84 10.59 -6.84
CA GLU A 218 -13.26 11.19 -5.59
C GLU A 218 -12.13 11.17 -4.54
N ALA A 219 -11.33 10.10 -4.50
CA ALA A 219 -10.11 10.06 -3.72
C ALA A 219 -8.97 10.67 -4.53
N LYS A 220 -8.26 11.65 -3.95
CA LYS A 220 -7.19 12.41 -4.62
C LYS A 220 -5.87 12.27 -3.87
N PRO A 221 -4.75 12.11 -4.57
CA PRO A 221 -3.44 12.07 -3.93
C PRO A 221 -3.12 13.41 -3.26
N PHE A 222 -2.48 13.34 -2.10
CA PHE A 222 -2.01 14.51 -1.38
C PHE A 222 -0.56 14.35 -0.90
N VAL A 223 0.06 15.48 -0.68
CA VAL A 223 1.31 15.62 0.07
C VAL A 223 1.04 16.53 1.26
N ARG A 224 1.61 16.19 2.40
CA ARG A 224 1.60 17.00 3.61
C ARG A 224 3.02 17.21 4.10
N ASP A 225 3.39 18.45 4.35
CA ASP A 225 4.65 18.90 4.93
C ASP A 225 4.38 20.01 5.98
N GLU A 226 5.42 20.75 6.36
CA GLU A 226 5.32 21.87 7.30
C GLU A 226 4.42 23.02 6.80
N SER A 227 4.22 23.15 5.48
CA SER A 227 3.33 24.15 4.89
C SER A 227 1.85 23.75 4.91
N GLY A 228 1.54 22.49 5.26
CA GLY A 228 0.20 21.96 5.32
C GLY A 228 -0.07 20.84 4.33
N VAL A 229 -1.36 20.61 4.04
CA VAL A 229 -1.83 19.57 3.11
C VAL A 229 -2.13 20.22 1.75
N ARG A 230 -1.59 19.64 0.68
CA ARG A 230 -1.90 20.03 -0.71
C ARG A 230 -2.24 18.81 -1.55
N LEU A 231 -3.29 18.90 -2.33
CA LEU A 231 -3.61 17.90 -3.37
C LEU A 231 -2.62 18.03 -4.53
N ILE A 232 -2.28 16.91 -5.16
CA ILE A 232 -1.30 16.82 -6.24
C ILE A 232 -1.85 16.08 -7.45
#